data_e48ffb5457ae2a4405d4189062a8136f
#
_entry.id   e48ffb5457ae2a4405d4189062a8136f
#
_cell.length_a   1.000
_cell.length_b   1.000
_cell.length_c   1.000
_cell.angle_alpha   90.00
_cell.angle_beta   90.00
_cell.angle_gamma   90.00
#
_symmetry.space_group_name_H-M   'P 1'
#
loop_
_entity.id
_entity.type
_entity.pdbx_description
1 polymer ?
#
loop_
_entity_poly.entity_id
_entity_poly.type
_entity_poly.pdbx_seq_one_letter_code
_entity_poly.pdbx_strand_id
1 'polypeptide(L)'
;STQSRSSAASDVYKRQAVLNGREITVELRSVNSRYFEYSSRIPRSCSYMDSRLKKQLNERVTRGKVELSMTIQNVEAADAEVTVNMELARSYQKALRNLSEKLCIKNDVTVSTLTRFPDVLATRHADVDEEQLWADVSAVTAQALDNFIAMRAAEGAKMKADVESRLCFLEERVGRVETLSAGRVEAYTSRLYEKLKTILEDRSIDDARVLTEAAIFGDKTAVDEETVRLRSHIAQYRSILELDEPVGRKLDFLTQELNRETNTIGSKCQDLDITRTVVDMKAEIEKIREQIQNLE
;
A
#
# COMPACT_ATOMS: atom_id res chain seq x y z
N SER A 1 27.07 -4.46 2.58
CA SER A 1 25.72 -5.04 2.62
C SER A 1 24.72 -3.91 2.81
N THR A 2 24.20 -3.42 1.70
CA THR A 2 23.22 -2.35 1.63
C THR A 2 21.85 -3.03 1.64
N GLN A 3 21.17 -3.02 2.79
CA GLN A 3 19.76 -3.35 2.86
C GLN A 3 19.00 -2.29 2.05
N SER A 4 18.49 -2.69 0.89
CA SER A 4 17.46 -1.92 0.20
C SER A 4 16.19 -1.96 1.05
N ARG A 5 15.90 -0.85 1.74
CA ARG A 5 14.57 -0.62 2.27
C ARG A 5 13.62 -0.61 1.06
N SER A 6 12.78 -1.61 0.97
CA SER A 6 11.60 -1.59 0.12
C SER A 6 10.81 -0.35 0.52
N SER A 7 10.89 0.69 -0.29
CA SER A 7 9.99 1.83 -0.19
C SER A 7 8.61 1.28 -0.54
N ALA A 8 7.67 1.34 0.40
CA ALA A 8 6.26 1.19 0.09
C ALA A 8 5.98 2.07 -1.14
N ALA A 9 5.60 1.44 -2.24
CA ALA A 9 5.33 2.15 -3.47
C ALA A 9 4.20 3.13 -3.21
N SER A 10 4.51 4.42 -3.14
CA SER A 10 3.49 5.46 -3.06
C SER A 10 2.98 5.66 -4.47
N ASP A 11 1.83 5.09 -4.76
CA ASP A 11 1.17 5.29 -6.04
C ASP A 11 0.74 6.75 -6.18
N VAL A 12 1.16 7.37 -7.29
CA VAL A 12 0.82 8.76 -7.61
C VAL A 12 -0.22 8.77 -8.70
N TYR A 13 -1.42 9.23 -8.36
CA TYR A 13 -2.54 9.36 -9.28
C TYR A 13 -2.73 10.81 -9.65
N LYS A 14 -2.38 11.14 -10.88
CA LYS A 14 -2.47 12.49 -11.41
C LYS A 14 -3.62 12.61 -12.38
N ARG A 15 -4.46 13.63 -12.18
CA ARG A 15 -5.44 14.07 -13.17
C ARG A 15 -5.26 15.56 -13.45
N GLN A 16 -5.31 15.91 -14.71
CA GLN A 16 -5.18 17.29 -15.20
C GLN A 16 -6.32 17.56 -16.14
N ALA A 17 -6.97 18.70 -15.97
CA ALA A 17 -8.00 19.17 -16.89
C ALA A 17 -7.94 20.69 -17.03
N VAL A 18 -8.30 21.16 -18.20
CA VAL A 18 -8.48 22.60 -18.47
C VAL A 18 -9.98 22.88 -18.44
N LEU A 19 -10.42 23.65 -17.46
CA LEU A 19 -11.81 24.01 -17.24
C LEU A 19 -11.90 25.53 -17.04
N ASN A 20 -12.80 26.18 -17.75
CA ASN A 20 -13.06 27.61 -17.61
C ASN A 20 -11.78 28.48 -17.64
N GLY A 21 -10.87 28.22 -18.62
CA GLY A 21 -9.60 28.94 -18.78
C GLY A 21 -8.55 28.64 -17.70
N ARG A 22 -8.77 27.64 -16.87
CA ARG A 22 -7.85 27.21 -15.79
C ARG A 22 -7.40 25.78 -15.99
N GLU A 23 -6.13 25.55 -15.86
CA GLU A 23 -5.55 24.21 -15.79
C GLU A 23 -5.51 23.75 -14.33
N ILE A 24 -6.30 22.75 -14.00
CA ILE A 24 -6.40 22.16 -12.66
C ILE A 24 -5.72 20.82 -12.69
N THR A 25 -4.71 20.65 -11.87
CA THR A 25 -4.03 19.37 -11.67
C THR A 25 -4.27 18.90 -10.25
N VAL A 26 -4.78 17.67 -10.10
CA VAL A 26 -4.95 16.98 -8.82
C VAL A 26 -4.11 15.72 -8.84
N GLU A 27 -3.27 15.56 -7.84
CA GLU A 27 -2.48 14.35 -7.58
C GLU A 27 -2.91 13.77 -6.24
N LEU A 28 -3.23 12.48 -6.25
CA LEU A 28 -3.52 11.69 -5.05
C LEU A 28 -2.37 10.72 -4.82
N ARG A 29 -1.83 10.68 -3.61
CA ARG A 29 -0.86 9.69 -3.17
C ARG A 29 -1.43 8.94 -2.00
N SER A 30 -1.26 7.63 -1.97
CA SER A 30 -1.70 6.82 -0.86
C SER A 30 -0.58 5.97 -0.32
N VAL A 31 -0.56 5.84 1.00
CA VAL A 31 0.29 4.89 1.74
C VAL A 31 -0.64 4.09 2.65
N ASN A 32 -0.37 2.81 2.80
CA ASN A 32 -1.15 1.96 3.69
C ASN A 32 -1.15 2.52 5.12
N SER A 33 -2.34 2.71 5.68
CA SER A 33 -2.57 3.10 7.07
C SER A 33 -3.85 2.44 7.58
N ARG A 34 -3.85 2.14 8.87
CA ARG A 34 -5.00 1.49 9.54
C ARG A 34 -6.26 2.35 9.54
N TYR A 35 -6.10 3.68 9.56
CA TYR A 35 -7.19 4.65 9.60
C TYR A 35 -7.08 5.57 8.39
N PHE A 36 -8.19 6.22 8.04
CA PHE A 36 -8.16 7.28 7.06
C PHE A 36 -7.42 8.49 7.64
N GLU A 37 -6.27 8.79 7.05
CA GLU A 37 -5.50 10.00 7.33
C GLU A 37 -5.48 10.85 6.06
N TYR A 38 -5.75 12.13 6.22
CA TYR A 38 -5.75 13.08 5.12
C TYR A 38 -4.70 14.17 5.35
N SER A 39 -3.92 14.43 4.32
CA SER A 39 -3.05 15.60 4.23
C SER A 39 -3.19 16.24 2.86
N SER A 40 -3.08 17.56 2.80
CA SER A 40 -3.24 18.30 1.55
C SER A 40 -2.10 19.28 1.32
N ARG A 41 -1.79 19.48 0.02
CA ARG A 41 -0.94 20.55 -0.48
C ARG A 41 -1.73 21.31 -1.53
N ILE A 42 -2.41 22.37 -1.09
CA ILE A 42 -3.26 23.19 -1.95
C ILE A 42 -2.78 24.65 -1.93
N PRO A 43 -3.01 25.44 -2.99
CA PRO A 43 -2.69 26.85 -3.01
C PRO A 43 -3.39 27.60 -1.87
N ARG A 44 -2.73 28.58 -1.27
CA ARG A 44 -3.29 29.36 -0.15
C ARG A 44 -4.61 30.04 -0.48
N SER A 45 -4.76 30.49 -1.73
CA SER A 45 -5.99 31.09 -2.26
C SER A 45 -7.19 30.13 -2.27
N CYS A 46 -6.95 28.80 -2.22
CA CYS A 46 -7.97 27.76 -2.26
C CYS A 46 -8.11 27.02 -0.93
N SER A 47 -7.49 27.51 0.16
CA SER A 47 -7.50 26.84 1.46
C SER A 47 -8.90 26.59 2.04
N TYR A 48 -9.88 27.40 1.66
CA TYR A 48 -11.29 27.24 2.03
C TYR A 48 -11.93 25.95 1.50
N MET A 49 -11.36 25.35 0.45
CA MET A 49 -11.86 24.09 -0.14
C MET A 49 -11.37 22.85 0.61
N ASP A 50 -10.36 22.95 1.49
CA ASP A 50 -9.69 21.81 2.10
C ASP A 50 -10.65 20.89 2.84
N SER A 51 -11.56 21.45 3.62
CA SER A 51 -12.58 20.69 4.36
C SER A 51 -13.56 19.95 3.43
N ARG A 52 -13.92 20.57 2.30
CA ARG A 52 -14.82 20.00 1.31
C ARG A 52 -14.12 18.84 0.57
N LEU A 53 -12.83 19.00 0.21
CA LEU A 53 -12.00 17.98 -0.42
C LEU A 53 -11.80 16.78 0.52
N LYS A 54 -11.49 17.03 1.80
CA LYS A 54 -11.38 15.97 2.81
C LYS A 54 -12.67 15.15 2.91
N LYS A 55 -13.83 15.81 2.93
CA LYS A 55 -15.13 15.15 2.98
C LYS A 55 -15.35 14.28 1.74
N GLN A 56 -15.12 14.82 0.54
CA GLN A 56 -15.27 14.11 -0.73
C GLN A 56 -14.40 12.85 -0.81
N LEU A 57 -13.15 12.91 -0.31
CA LEU A 57 -12.25 11.76 -0.25
C LEU A 57 -12.71 10.74 0.80
N ASN A 58 -13.12 11.18 2.00
CA ASN A 58 -13.52 10.29 3.09
C ASN A 58 -14.83 9.52 2.80
N GLU A 59 -15.70 10.05 1.94
CA GLU A 59 -16.93 9.36 1.50
C GLU A 59 -16.64 8.11 0.68
N ARG A 60 -15.49 8.03 0.02
CA ARG A 60 -15.14 6.96 -0.91
C ARG A 60 -13.89 6.16 -0.51
N VAL A 61 -13.06 6.70 0.37
CA VAL A 61 -11.86 6.04 0.89
C VAL A 61 -12.00 5.87 2.39
N THR A 62 -12.19 4.63 2.82
CA THR A 62 -12.45 4.28 4.23
C THR A 62 -11.20 4.17 5.07
N ARG A 63 -10.02 3.93 4.45
CA ARG A 63 -8.73 3.77 5.13
C ARG A 63 -7.55 4.08 4.22
N GLY A 64 -6.39 4.30 4.84
CA GLY A 64 -5.15 4.69 4.18
C GLY A 64 -4.78 6.15 4.44
N LYS A 65 -3.50 6.46 4.38
CA LYS A 65 -3.02 7.84 4.44
C LYS A 65 -3.03 8.39 3.01
N VAL A 66 -3.95 9.32 2.74
CA VAL A 66 -4.11 9.96 1.43
C VAL A 66 -3.55 11.38 1.49
N GLU A 67 -2.58 11.67 0.64
CA GLU A 67 -2.05 13.01 0.40
C GLU A 67 -2.62 13.54 -0.92
N LEU A 68 -3.34 14.67 -0.86
CA LEU A 68 -3.85 15.37 -2.03
C LEU A 68 -2.95 16.57 -2.32
N SER A 69 -2.40 16.63 -3.53
CA SER A 69 -1.68 17.81 -4.04
C SER A 69 -2.48 18.42 -5.18
N MET A 70 -2.72 19.73 -5.11
CA MET A 70 -3.47 20.46 -6.13
C MET A 70 -2.68 21.66 -6.61
N THR A 71 -2.65 21.85 -7.93
CA THR A 71 -2.15 23.06 -8.57
C THR A 71 -3.21 23.61 -9.53
N ILE A 72 -3.33 24.93 -9.56
CA ILE A 72 -4.24 25.66 -10.44
C ILE A 72 -3.41 26.72 -11.17
N GLN A 73 -3.47 26.70 -12.49
CA GLN A 73 -2.80 27.69 -13.35
C GLN A 73 -3.83 28.28 -14.32
N ASN A 74 -3.83 29.60 -14.47
CA ASN A 74 -4.63 30.25 -15.50
C ASN A 74 -3.94 30.02 -16.85
N VAL A 75 -4.63 29.42 -17.80
CA VAL A 75 -4.12 29.16 -19.18
C VAL A 75 -4.38 30.34 -20.06
N GLU A 76 -5.52 30.98 -19.90
CA GLU A 76 -5.82 32.26 -20.57
C GLU A 76 -5.17 33.37 -19.74
N ALA A 77 -4.56 34.35 -20.45
CA ALA A 77 -4.05 35.55 -19.80
C ALA A 77 -5.21 36.13 -19.00
N ALA A 78 -5.19 35.96 -17.67
CA ALA A 78 -6.19 36.60 -16.85
C ALA A 78 -6.22 38.07 -17.29
N ASP A 79 -7.39 38.65 -17.56
CA ASP A 79 -7.58 40.07 -17.69
C ASP A 79 -7.13 40.76 -16.42
N ALA A 80 -5.81 40.90 -16.31
CA ALA A 80 -5.20 41.59 -15.21
C ALA A 80 -5.41 43.09 -15.48
N GLU A 81 -6.42 43.66 -14.90
CA GLU A 81 -6.65 45.08 -14.98
C GLU A 81 -5.64 45.79 -14.08
N VAL A 82 -4.80 46.62 -14.72
CA VAL A 82 -3.89 47.49 -13.97
C VAL A 82 -4.66 48.75 -13.54
N THR A 83 -4.95 48.84 -12.29
CA THR A 83 -5.61 50.03 -11.71
C THR A 83 -4.58 50.98 -11.11
N VAL A 84 -4.84 52.28 -11.26
CA VAL A 84 -3.99 53.36 -10.72
C VAL A 84 -4.68 53.96 -9.50
N ASN A 85 -4.01 53.94 -8.35
CA ASN A 85 -4.47 54.67 -7.17
C ASN A 85 -4.12 56.13 -7.31
N MET A 86 -5.02 56.89 -7.95
CA MET A 86 -4.84 58.29 -8.28
C MET A 86 -4.70 59.17 -7.03
N GLU A 87 -5.37 58.83 -5.93
CA GLU A 87 -5.27 59.60 -4.67
C GLU A 87 -3.90 59.46 -4.02
N LEU A 88 -3.38 58.23 -4.00
CA LEU A 88 -2.05 57.97 -3.46
C LEU A 88 -0.97 58.58 -4.36
N ALA A 89 -1.11 58.49 -5.68
CA ALA A 89 -0.21 59.11 -6.66
C ALA A 89 -0.15 60.67 -6.49
N ARG A 90 -1.29 61.32 -6.26
CA ARG A 90 -1.35 62.77 -5.98
C ARG A 90 -0.69 63.11 -4.64
N SER A 91 -0.84 62.25 -3.63
CA SER A 91 -0.22 62.46 -2.32
C SER A 91 1.31 62.38 -2.42
N TYR A 92 1.86 61.37 -3.14
CA TYR A 92 3.28 61.30 -3.43
C TYR A 92 3.78 62.50 -4.22
N GLN A 93 3.09 62.89 -5.28
CA GLN A 93 3.44 64.06 -6.07
C GLN A 93 3.54 65.33 -5.20
N LYS A 94 2.55 65.58 -4.33
CA LYS A 94 2.54 66.73 -3.39
C LYS A 94 3.70 66.67 -2.41
N ALA A 95 3.97 65.50 -1.85
CA ALA A 95 5.09 65.32 -0.92
C ALA A 95 6.46 65.57 -1.57
N LEU A 96 6.67 65.04 -2.77
CA LEU A 96 7.89 65.26 -3.55
C LEU A 96 8.09 66.71 -3.97
N ARG A 97 7.00 67.41 -4.36
CA ARG A 97 7.04 68.86 -4.66
C ARG A 97 7.44 69.69 -3.42
N ASN A 98 6.81 69.43 -2.26
CA ASN A 98 7.18 70.08 -1.01
C ASN A 98 8.65 69.81 -0.62
N LEU A 99 9.16 68.61 -0.87
CA LEU A 99 10.57 68.26 -0.64
C LEU A 99 11.52 69.05 -1.52
N SER A 100 11.20 69.13 -2.81
CA SER A 100 11.94 69.89 -3.80
C SER A 100 12.02 71.39 -3.42
N GLU A 101 10.90 71.98 -3.01
CA GLU A 101 10.81 73.38 -2.60
C GLU A 101 11.62 73.66 -1.30
N LYS A 102 11.50 72.78 -0.28
CA LYS A 102 12.17 72.95 0.99
C LYS A 102 13.68 72.74 0.94
N LEU A 103 14.13 71.84 0.09
CA LEU A 103 15.55 71.47 -0.07
C LEU A 103 16.24 72.22 -1.19
N CYS A 104 15.52 73.06 -1.93
CA CYS A 104 16.00 73.83 -3.10
C CYS A 104 16.64 72.90 -4.16
N ILE A 105 16.09 71.72 -4.37
CA ILE A 105 16.53 70.77 -5.40
C ILE A 105 15.52 70.74 -6.54
N LYS A 106 15.99 70.40 -7.76
CA LYS A 106 15.12 70.33 -8.94
C LYS A 106 14.10 69.20 -8.81
N ASN A 107 12.82 69.53 -9.05
CA ASN A 107 11.78 68.51 -9.12
C ASN A 107 11.88 67.77 -10.44
N ASP A 108 12.18 66.46 -10.41
CA ASP A 108 12.32 65.58 -11.57
C ASP A 108 11.26 64.46 -11.54
N VAL A 109 10.15 64.67 -10.84
CA VAL A 109 9.06 63.67 -10.73
C VAL A 109 8.42 63.46 -12.08
N THR A 110 8.56 62.23 -12.58
CA THR A 110 7.95 61.74 -13.80
C THR A 110 6.87 60.69 -13.50
N VAL A 111 6.07 60.33 -14.52
CA VAL A 111 5.12 59.21 -14.39
C VAL A 111 5.84 57.93 -13.97
N SER A 112 7.02 57.68 -14.57
CA SER A 112 7.82 56.51 -14.19
C SER A 112 8.31 56.51 -12.73
N THR A 113 8.51 57.70 -12.13
CA THR A 113 8.86 57.83 -10.74
C THR A 113 7.66 57.49 -9.87
N LEU A 114 6.48 58.05 -10.20
CA LEU A 114 5.26 57.79 -9.41
C LEU A 114 4.79 56.36 -9.47
N THR A 115 4.95 55.66 -10.59
CA THR A 115 4.55 54.25 -10.74
C THR A 115 5.46 53.28 -10.04
N ARG A 116 6.66 53.69 -9.58
CA ARG A 116 7.57 52.90 -8.76
C ARG A 116 7.25 52.87 -7.25
N PHE A 117 6.43 53.82 -6.80
CA PHE A 117 6.01 53.82 -5.38
C PHE A 117 5.03 52.68 -5.14
N PRO A 118 5.15 52.04 -3.96
CA PRO A 118 4.23 50.97 -3.59
C PRO A 118 2.77 51.42 -3.68
N ASP A 119 1.91 50.49 -4.10
CA ASP A 119 0.46 50.64 -4.12
C ASP A 119 -0.10 51.77 -5.02
N VAL A 120 0.76 52.43 -5.82
CA VAL A 120 0.31 53.41 -6.85
C VAL A 120 -0.26 52.65 -8.07
N LEU A 121 0.39 51.57 -8.46
CA LEU A 121 -0.14 50.62 -9.44
C LEU A 121 -0.55 49.35 -8.73
N ALA A 122 -1.79 48.95 -8.87
CA ALA A 122 -2.29 47.67 -8.36
C ALA A 122 -2.81 46.83 -9.54
N THR A 123 -2.36 45.59 -9.61
CA THR A 123 -2.92 44.62 -10.53
C THR A 123 -4.12 43.97 -9.86
N ARG A 124 -5.30 44.18 -10.36
CA ARG A 124 -6.50 43.47 -9.94
C ARG A 124 -6.71 42.28 -10.87
N HIS A 125 -6.78 41.10 -10.28
CA HIS A 125 -7.30 39.94 -10.99
C HIS A 125 -8.82 39.96 -10.85
N ALA A 126 -9.53 39.51 -11.90
CA ALA A 126 -10.98 39.36 -11.84
C ALA A 126 -11.37 38.49 -10.62
N ASP A 127 -12.44 38.86 -9.94
CA ASP A 127 -12.97 38.11 -8.84
C ASP A 127 -13.26 36.66 -9.28
N VAL A 128 -12.66 35.71 -8.61
CA VAL A 128 -12.85 34.28 -8.92
C VAL A 128 -14.17 33.87 -8.30
N ASP A 129 -15.10 33.39 -9.13
CA ASP A 129 -16.29 32.72 -8.61
C ASP A 129 -15.84 31.43 -7.88
N GLU A 130 -15.93 31.48 -6.55
CA GLU A 130 -15.47 30.41 -5.66
C GLU A 130 -16.30 29.12 -5.84
N GLU A 131 -17.60 29.24 -6.11
CA GLU A 131 -18.47 28.09 -6.29
C GLU A 131 -18.22 27.42 -7.66
N GLN A 132 -18.00 28.20 -8.71
CA GLN A 132 -17.60 27.67 -10.01
C GLN A 132 -16.23 26.98 -9.93
N LEU A 133 -15.26 27.60 -9.24
CA LEU A 133 -13.94 27.01 -9.05
C LEU A 133 -14.03 25.72 -8.21
N TRP A 134 -14.88 25.69 -7.19
CA TRP A 134 -15.16 24.48 -6.44
C TRP A 134 -15.76 23.38 -7.32
N ALA A 135 -16.72 23.68 -8.17
CA ALA A 135 -17.33 22.72 -9.08
C ALA A 135 -16.27 22.08 -10.01
N ASP A 136 -15.38 22.91 -10.59
CA ASP A 136 -14.30 22.46 -11.46
C ASP A 136 -13.30 21.57 -10.70
N VAL A 137 -12.84 22.00 -9.54
CA VAL A 137 -11.90 21.26 -8.69
C VAL A 137 -12.52 19.92 -8.22
N SER A 138 -13.78 19.96 -7.80
CA SER A 138 -14.50 18.76 -7.35
C SER A 138 -14.65 17.73 -8.46
N ALA A 139 -14.93 18.17 -9.71
CA ALA A 139 -15.03 17.30 -10.87
C ALA A 139 -13.70 16.63 -11.21
N VAL A 140 -12.58 17.39 -11.20
CA VAL A 140 -11.24 16.84 -11.44
C VAL A 140 -10.82 15.89 -10.33
N THR A 141 -11.13 16.23 -9.05
CA THR A 141 -10.85 15.39 -7.90
C THR A 141 -11.64 14.08 -7.96
N ALA A 142 -12.92 14.12 -8.36
CA ALA A 142 -13.74 12.92 -8.54
C ALA A 142 -13.13 11.97 -9.58
N GLN A 143 -12.68 12.49 -10.72
CA GLN A 143 -12.01 11.68 -11.75
C GLN A 143 -10.68 11.09 -11.28
N ALA A 144 -9.88 11.86 -10.53
CA ALA A 144 -8.64 11.34 -9.92
C ALA A 144 -8.93 10.22 -8.93
N LEU A 145 -10.00 10.37 -8.15
CA LEU A 145 -10.45 9.38 -7.17
C LEU A 145 -11.00 8.11 -7.83
N ASP A 146 -11.74 8.22 -8.94
CA ASP A 146 -12.20 7.08 -9.72
C ASP A 146 -11.02 6.24 -10.24
N ASN A 147 -10.02 6.90 -10.80
CA ASN A 147 -8.80 6.23 -11.26
C ASN A 147 -8.03 5.57 -10.10
N PHE A 148 -7.94 6.25 -8.97
CA PHE A 148 -7.30 5.74 -7.76
C PHE A 148 -7.99 4.45 -7.26
N ILE A 149 -9.33 4.45 -7.16
CA ILE A 149 -10.11 3.29 -6.72
C ILE A 149 -9.98 2.14 -7.72
N ALA A 150 -10.08 2.42 -9.03
CA ALA A 150 -9.96 1.41 -10.08
C ALA A 150 -8.58 0.72 -10.05
N MET A 151 -7.51 1.48 -9.85
CA MET A 151 -6.15 0.93 -9.74
C MET A 151 -5.98 0.07 -8.49
N ARG A 152 -6.45 0.55 -7.32
CA ARG A 152 -6.42 -0.26 -6.09
C ARG A 152 -7.17 -1.58 -6.23
N ALA A 153 -8.32 -1.56 -6.89
CA ALA A 153 -9.07 -2.78 -7.19
C ALA A 153 -8.29 -3.73 -8.11
N ALA A 154 -7.63 -3.19 -9.14
CA ALA A 154 -6.80 -3.99 -10.05
C ALA A 154 -5.56 -4.58 -9.35
N GLU A 155 -4.92 -3.82 -8.47
CA GLU A 155 -3.80 -4.32 -7.65
C GLU A 155 -4.25 -5.39 -6.66
N GLY A 156 -5.34 -5.15 -5.94
CA GLY A 156 -5.92 -6.14 -5.04
C GLY A 156 -6.27 -7.45 -5.75
N ALA A 157 -6.84 -7.37 -6.96
CA ALA A 157 -7.13 -8.56 -7.77
C ALA A 157 -5.86 -9.33 -8.18
N LYS A 158 -4.78 -8.63 -8.56
CA LYS A 158 -3.48 -9.27 -8.87
C LYS A 158 -2.87 -9.95 -7.65
N MET A 159 -2.90 -9.27 -6.50
CA MET A 159 -2.38 -9.83 -5.24
C MET A 159 -3.17 -11.06 -4.81
N LYS A 160 -4.51 -11.02 -4.92
CA LYS A 160 -5.37 -12.16 -4.66
C LYS A 160 -5.02 -13.35 -5.55
N ALA A 161 -4.82 -13.12 -6.85
CA ALA A 161 -4.45 -14.18 -7.80
C ALA A 161 -3.05 -14.77 -7.49
N ASP A 162 -2.08 -13.95 -7.09
CA ASP A 162 -0.76 -14.42 -6.68
C ASP A 162 -0.82 -15.27 -5.41
N VAL A 163 -1.56 -14.81 -4.39
CA VAL A 163 -1.77 -15.59 -3.16
C VAL A 163 -2.47 -16.91 -3.44
N GLU A 164 -3.52 -16.92 -4.28
CA GLU A 164 -4.22 -18.15 -4.66
C GLU A 164 -3.30 -19.15 -5.37
N SER A 165 -2.45 -18.68 -6.26
CA SER A 165 -1.44 -19.54 -6.93
C SER A 165 -0.50 -20.19 -5.92
N ARG A 166 -0.07 -19.45 -4.89
CA ARG A 166 0.79 -19.96 -3.82
C ARG A 166 0.07 -20.94 -2.91
N LEU A 167 -1.20 -20.70 -2.62
CA LEU A 167 -2.03 -21.63 -1.85
C LEU A 167 -2.21 -22.96 -2.62
N CYS A 168 -2.42 -22.92 -3.93
CA CYS A 168 -2.45 -24.12 -4.77
C CYS A 168 -1.12 -24.88 -4.72
N PHE A 169 0.01 -24.18 -4.80
CA PHE A 169 1.33 -24.78 -4.62
C PHE A 169 1.48 -25.47 -3.26
N LEU A 170 1.08 -24.80 -2.17
CA LEU A 170 1.13 -25.38 -0.83
C LEU A 170 0.27 -26.64 -0.73
N GLU A 171 -0.93 -26.63 -1.30
CA GLU A 171 -1.84 -27.78 -1.32
C GLU A 171 -1.24 -28.97 -2.06
N GLU A 172 -0.58 -28.75 -3.19
CA GLU A 172 0.18 -29.79 -3.91
C GLU A 172 1.30 -30.36 -3.04
N ARG A 173 2.05 -29.51 -2.35
CA ARG A 173 3.14 -29.95 -1.45
C ARG A 173 2.64 -30.73 -0.24
N VAL A 174 1.47 -30.38 0.30
CA VAL A 174 0.81 -31.18 1.36
C VAL A 174 0.49 -32.57 0.83
N GLY A 175 -0.10 -32.70 -0.37
CA GLY A 175 -0.36 -34.00 -0.98
C GLY A 175 0.91 -34.82 -1.23
N ARG A 176 2.03 -34.16 -1.58
CA ARG A 176 3.34 -34.84 -1.69
C ARG A 176 3.83 -35.36 -0.33
N VAL A 177 3.68 -34.56 0.76
CA VAL A 177 4.04 -35.01 2.12
C VAL A 177 3.22 -36.23 2.50
N GLU A 178 1.90 -36.22 2.28
CA GLU A 178 1.00 -37.34 2.53
C GLU A 178 1.47 -38.60 1.81
N THR A 179 1.80 -38.49 0.51
CA THR A 179 2.28 -39.60 -0.32
C THR A 179 3.62 -40.15 0.18
N LEU A 180 4.57 -39.28 0.55
CA LEU A 180 5.88 -39.66 1.06
C LEU A 180 5.81 -40.25 2.49
N SER A 181 4.80 -39.89 3.26
CA SER A 181 4.58 -40.39 4.62
C SER A 181 3.92 -41.75 4.62
N ALA A 182 3.16 -42.10 3.58
CA ALA A 182 2.52 -43.39 3.46
C ALA A 182 3.56 -44.51 3.39
N GLY A 183 3.31 -45.61 4.13
CA GLY A 183 4.19 -46.81 4.13
C GLY A 183 5.52 -46.66 4.88
N ARG A 184 5.77 -45.53 5.57
CA ARG A 184 7.05 -45.33 6.30
C ARG A 184 7.22 -46.24 7.49
N VAL A 185 6.14 -46.55 8.19
CA VAL A 185 6.17 -47.48 9.36
C VAL A 185 6.53 -48.86 8.88
N GLU A 186 5.93 -49.34 7.80
CA GLU A 186 6.23 -50.64 7.20
C GLU A 186 7.69 -50.72 6.69
N ALA A 187 8.15 -49.67 6.00
CA ALA A 187 9.53 -49.58 5.53
C ALA A 187 10.54 -49.53 6.69
N TYR A 188 10.22 -48.82 7.78
CA TYR A 188 11.03 -48.78 8.98
C TYR A 188 11.07 -50.16 9.66
N THR A 189 9.93 -50.80 9.83
CA THR A 189 9.79 -52.12 10.43
C THR A 189 10.60 -53.16 9.65
N SER A 190 10.48 -53.20 8.33
CA SER A 190 11.24 -54.11 7.45
C SER A 190 12.75 -53.89 7.59
N ARG A 191 13.20 -52.62 7.59
CA ARG A 191 14.61 -52.28 7.77
C ARG A 191 15.12 -52.66 9.18
N LEU A 192 14.28 -52.49 10.21
CA LEU A 192 14.62 -52.91 11.58
C LEU A 192 14.79 -54.40 11.71
N TYR A 193 13.90 -55.22 11.10
CA TYR A 193 14.03 -56.66 11.02
C TYR A 193 15.34 -57.13 10.33
N GLU A 194 15.64 -56.56 9.16
CA GLU A 194 16.87 -56.89 8.43
C GLU A 194 18.13 -56.56 9.25
N LYS A 195 18.12 -55.42 9.91
CA LYS A 195 19.24 -54.98 10.77
C LYS A 195 19.41 -55.89 12.00
N LEU A 196 18.31 -56.26 12.65
CA LEU A 196 18.33 -57.18 13.78
C LEU A 196 18.79 -58.56 13.37
N LYS A 197 18.34 -59.07 12.22
CA LYS A 197 18.78 -60.36 11.65
C LYS A 197 20.30 -60.40 11.42
N THR A 198 20.87 -59.29 10.91
CA THR A 198 22.32 -59.18 10.70
C THR A 198 23.11 -59.17 12.01
N ILE A 199 22.55 -58.49 13.09
CA ILE A 199 23.24 -58.34 14.38
C ILE A 199 23.13 -59.59 15.25
N LEU A 200 21.97 -60.23 15.26
CA LEU A 200 21.66 -61.34 16.17
C LEU A 200 22.09 -62.69 15.61
N GLU A 201 22.50 -62.76 14.31
CA GLU A 201 22.87 -63.99 13.63
C GLU A 201 21.79 -65.09 13.81
N ASP A 202 22.06 -66.16 14.58
CA ASP A 202 21.13 -67.28 14.82
C ASP A 202 20.24 -67.12 16.07
N ARG A 203 20.23 -65.94 16.75
CA ARG A 203 19.35 -65.69 17.91
C ARG A 203 17.96 -65.25 17.43
N SER A 204 16.93 -65.67 18.20
CA SER A 204 15.54 -65.29 17.94
C SER A 204 15.31 -63.79 18.09
N ILE A 205 14.62 -63.21 17.12
CA ILE A 205 14.15 -61.84 17.18
C ILE A 205 12.90 -61.79 18.08
N ASP A 206 12.84 -60.83 19.03
CA ASP A 206 11.65 -60.58 19.84
C ASP A 206 10.68 -59.68 19.04
N ASP A 207 9.70 -60.30 18.38
CA ASP A 207 8.70 -59.60 17.55
C ASP A 207 7.90 -58.55 18.33
N ALA A 208 7.63 -58.79 19.63
CA ALA A 208 6.89 -57.84 20.45
C ALA A 208 7.66 -56.54 20.65
N ARG A 209 8.99 -56.61 20.78
CA ARG A 209 9.83 -55.40 20.85
C ARG A 209 9.93 -54.67 19.52
N VAL A 210 10.01 -55.38 18.41
CA VAL A 210 10.03 -54.76 17.08
C VAL A 210 8.73 -54.03 16.80
N LEU A 211 7.58 -54.61 17.12
CA LEU A 211 6.27 -53.98 16.97
C LEU A 211 6.13 -52.75 17.88
N THR A 212 6.66 -52.82 19.11
CA THR A 212 6.67 -51.68 20.03
C THR A 212 7.49 -50.52 19.46
N GLU A 213 8.70 -50.78 18.94
CA GLU A 213 9.55 -49.75 18.34
C GLU A 213 8.93 -49.20 17.07
N ALA A 214 8.26 -50.03 16.23
CA ALA A 214 7.53 -49.59 15.05
C ALA A 214 6.36 -48.68 15.43
N ALA A 215 5.62 -48.98 16.48
CA ALA A 215 4.53 -48.15 16.98
C ALA A 215 5.06 -46.79 17.51
N ILE A 216 6.14 -46.78 18.27
CA ILE A 216 6.79 -45.55 18.75
C ILE A 216 7.31 -44.72 17.57
N PHE A 217 7.89 -45.34 16.53
CA PHE A 217 8.34 -44.65 15.35
C PHE A 217 7.16 -44.06 14.59
N GLY A 218 6.07 -44.83 14.42
CA GLY A 218 4.85 -44.39 13.79
C GLY A 218 4.28 -43.13 14.45
N ASP A 219 4.14 -43.16 15.77
CA ASP A 219 3.62 -42.05 16.55
C ASP A 219 4.52 -40.80 16.43
N LYS A 220 5.83 -40.96 16.52
CA LYS A 220 6.80 -39.87 16.41
C LYS A 220 6.85 -39.24 15.00
N THR A 221 6.54 -39.98 13.95
CA THR A 221 6.65 -39.56 12.56
C THR A 221 5.30 -39.29 11.89
N ALA A 222 4.19 -39.48 12.62
CA ALA A 222 2.86 -39.19 12.14
C ALA A 222 2.73 -37.71 11.83
N VAL A 223 2.25 -37.38 10.62
CA VAL A 223 2.03 -36.01 10.12
C VAL A 223 0.61 -35.78 9.63
N ASP A 224 -0.25 -36.78 9.82
CA ASP A 224 -1.63 -36.74 9.31
C ASP A 224 -2.44 -35.57 9.89
N GLU A 225 -2.25 -35.29 11.18
CA GLU A 225 -2.92 -34.19 11.83
C GLU A 225 -2.48 -32.84 11.26
N GLU A 226 -1.19 -32.64 11.03
CA GLU A 226 -0.62 -31.43 10.47
C GLU A 226 -1.06 -31.21 9.02
N THR A 227 -1.11 -32.28 8.21
CA THR A 227 -1.58 -32.18 6.82
C THR A 227 -3.07 -31.84 6.74
N VAL A 228 -3.91 -32.43 7.58
CA VAL A 228 -5.34 -32.10 7.69
C VAL A 228 -5.54 -30.64 8.13
N ARG A 229 -4.77 -30.17 9.13
CA ARG A 229 -4.81 -28.79 9.60
C ARG A 229 -4.37 -27.83 8.50
N LEU A 230 -3.29 -28.13 7.78
CA LEU A 230 -2.84 -27.31 6.63
C LEU A 230 -3.92 -27.17 5.57
N ARG A 231 -4.59 -28.26 5.19
CA ARG A 231 -5.72 -28.19 4.23
C ARG A 231 -6.87 -27.35 4.76
N SER A 232 -7.19 -27.47 6.05
CA SER A 232 -8.22 -26.67 6.69
C SER A 232 -7.87 -25.18 6.68
N HIS A 233 -6.63 -24.82 7.01
CA HIS A 233 -6.16 -23.43 7.00
C HIS A 233 -6.12 -22.85 5.58
N ILE A 234 -5.71 -23.62 4.57
CA ILE A 234 -5.76 -23.21 3.16
C ILE A 234 -7.21 -22.92 2.72
N ALA A 235 -8.14 -23.81 3.08
CA ALA A 235 -9.56 -23.60 2.76
C ALA A 235 -10.15 -22.35 3.45
N GLN A 236 -9.80 -22.13 4.72
CA GLN A 236 -10.20 -20.93 5.46
C GLN A 236 -9.58 -19.67 4.84
N TYR A 237 -8.33 -19.75 4.40
CA TYR A 237 -7.63 -18.67 3.74
C TYR A 237 -8.37 -18.20 2.48
N ARG A 238 -8.75 -19.14 1.61
CA ARG A 238 -9.56 -18.89 0.41
C ARG A 238 -10.89 -18.23 0.76
N SER A 239 -11.59 -18.75 1.77
CA SER A 239 -12.87 -18.17 2.23
C SER A 239 -12.73 -16.73 2.70
N ILE A 240 -11.64 -16.40 3.41
CA ILE A 240 -11.39 -15.05 3.90
C ILE A 240 -11.00 -14.09 2.75
N LEU A 241 -10.29 -14.57 1.72
CA LEU A 241 -9.95 -13.77 0.54
C LEU A 241 -11.18 -13.34 -0.28
N GLU A 242 -12.34 -13.99 -0.11
CA GLU A 242 -13.61 -13.61 -0.75
C GLU A 242 -14.40 -12.56 0.03
N LEU A 243 -14.01 -12.24 1.26
CA LEU A 243 -14.74 -11.29 2.09
C LEU A 243 -14.48 -9.85 1.65
N ASP A 244 -15.55 -9.05 1.66
CA ASP A 244 -15.53 -7.63 1.27
C ASP A 244 -15.26 -6.73 2.50
N GLU A 245 -14.34 -7.17 3.37
CA GLU A 245 -13.96 -6.48 4.61
C GLU A 245 -12.44 -6.49 4.82
N PRO A 246 -11.90 -5.67 5.74
CA PRO A 246 -10.48 -5.71 6.09
C PRO A 246 -10.05 -7.07 6.64
N VAL A 247 -9.29 -7.83 5.85
CA VAL A 247 -8.93 -9.22 6.17
C VAL A 247 -7.50 -9.44 6.64
N GLY A 248 -6.63 -8.42 6.53
CA GLY A 248 -5.18 -8.55 6.75
C GLY A 248 -4.79 -9.28 8.03
N ARG A 249 -5.42 -8.96 9.19
CA ARG A 249 -5.13 -9.64 10.46
C ARG A 249 -5.55 -11.12 10.50
N LYS A 250 -6.68 -11.45 9.85
CA LYS A 250 -7.16 -12.82 9.77
C LYS A 250 -6.21 -13.65 8.92
N LEU A 251 -5.75 -13.08 7.80
CA LEU A 251 -4.80 -13.71 6.90
C LEU A 251 -3.40 -13.85 7.54
N ASP A 252 -2.93 -12.84 8.29
CA ASP A 252 -1.65 -12.93 9.02
C ASP A 252 -1.69 -14.06 10.06
N PHE A 253 -2.78 -14.18 10.81
CA PHE A 253 -2.97 -15.30 11.75
C PHE A 253 -2.92 -16.66 11.04
N LEU A 254 -3.65 -16.83 9.93
CA LEU A 254 -3.62 -18.10 9.18
C LEU A 254 -2.24 -18.38 8.59
N THR A 255 -1.50 -17.35 8.16
CA THR A 255 -0.13 -17.51 7.68
C THR A 255 0.81 -18.02 8.78
N GLN A 256 0.62 -17.56 10.02
CA GLN A 256 1.35 -18.06 11.19
C GLN A 256 1.00 -19.53 11.47
N GLU A 257 -0.28 -19.91 11.37
CA GLU A 257 -0.70 -21.31 11.55
C GLU A 257 -0.16 -22.20 10.43
N LEU A 258 -0.19 -21.77 9.16
CA LEU A 258 0.45 -22.50 8.05
C LEU A 258 1.94 -22.76 8.33
N ASN A 259 2.64 -21.73 8.81
CA ASN A 259 4.06 -21.86 9.16
C ASN A 259 4.28 -22.81 10.36
N ARG A 260 3.42 -22.76 11.35
CA ARG A 260 3.48 -23.64 12.54
C ARG A 260 3.33 -25.11 12.15
N GLU A 261 2.27 -25.46 11.40
CA GLU A 261 2.05 -26.84 10.98
C GLU A 261 3.18 -27.33 10.06
N THR A 262 3.66 -26.48 9.14
CA THR A 262 4.80 -26.80 8.28
C THR A 262 6.08 -27.06 9.10
N ASN A 263 6.33 -26.29 10.17
CA ASN A 263 7.45 -26.50 11.08
C ASN A 263 7.34 -27.84 11.83
N THR A 264 6.13 -28.20 12.27
CA THR A 264 5.86 -29.44 12.97
C THR A 264 6.14 -30.65 12.07
N ILE A 265 5.67 -30.61 10.81
CA ILE A 265 6.02 -31.63 9.80
C ILE A 265 7.54 -31.76 9.66
N GLY A 266 8.25 -30.63 9.51
CA GLY A 266 9.71 -30.62 9.39
C GLY A 266 10.44 -31.22 10.57
N SER A 267 9.93 -31.04 11.78
CA SER A 267 10.53 -31.58 13.00
C SER A 267 10.25 -33.07 13.22
N LYS A 268 9.10 -33.56 12.80
CA LYS A 268 8.70 -34.98 12.87
C LYS A 268 9.33 -35.83 11.78
N CYS A 269 9.61 -35.26 10.61
CA CYS A 269 10.10 -36.00 9.46
C CYS A 269 11.61 -36.13 9.44
N GLN A 270 12.11 -37.39 9.56
CA GLN A 270 13.51 -37.75 9.36
C GLN A 270 13.78 -38.25 7.93
N ASP A 271 13.19 -37.55 6.95
CA ASP A 271 13.26 -37.89 5.52
C ASP A 271 13.74 -36.69 4.72
N LEU A 272 14.67 -36.92 3.77
CA LEU A 272 15.29 -35.84 3.01
C LEU A 272 14.30 -35.19 2.03
N ASP A 273 13.43 -35.99 1.39
CA ASP A 273 12.50 -35.48 0.39
C ASP A 273 11.34 -34.70 1.03
N ILE A 274 10.89 -35.15 2.21
CA ILE A 274 9.94 -34.38 3.01
C ILE A 274 10.58 -33.09 3.52
N THR A 275 11.84 -33.15 3.99
CA THR A 275 12.57 -31.95 4.43
C THR A 275 12.70 -30.92 3.32
N ARG A 276 13.02 -31.33 2.08
CA ARG A 276 13.05 -30.44 0.92
C ARG A 276 11.68 -29.83 0.63
N THR A 277 10.62 -30.63 0.67
CA THR A 277 9.25 -30.18 0.46
C THR A 277 8.85 -29.14 1.53
N VAL A 278 9.23 -29.35 2.78
CA VAL A 278 9.00 -28.39 3.88
C VAL A 278 9.75 -27.09 3.66
N VAL A 279 10.98 -27.13 3.16
CA VAL A 279 11.74 -25.89 2.82
C VAL A 279 11.04 -25.10 1.72
N ASP A 280 10.56 -25.78 0.67
CA ASP A 280 9.79 -25.14 -0.40
C ASP A 280 8.51 -24.50 0.14
N MET A 281 7.76 -25.23 0.99
CA MET A 281 6.54 -24.71 1.62
C MET A 281 6.80 -23.45 2.46
N LYS A 282 7.86 -23.47 3.29
CA LYS A 282 8.25 -22.30 4.09
C LYS A 282 8.57 -21.08 3.25
N ALA A 283 9.29 -21.27 2.15
CA ALA A 283 9.62 -20.20 1.23
C ALA A 283 8.35 -19.56 0.62
N GLU A 284 7.36 -20.38 0.25
CA GLU A 284 6.09 -19.84 -0.27
C GLU A 284 5.22 -19.18 0.80
N ILE A 285 5.19 -19.73 2.00
CA ILE A 285 4.47 -19.11 3.15
C ILE A 285 5.06 -17.72 3.46
N GLU A 286 6.38 -17.55 3.43
CA GLU A 286 6.99 -16.24 3.66
C GLU A 286 6.64 -15.25 2.53
N LYS A 287 6.61 -15.69 1.27
CA LYS A 287 6.14 -14.84 0.15
C LYS A 287 4.66 -14.43 0.32
N ILE A 288 3.81 -15.36 0.77
CA ILE A 288 2.40 -15.03 1.10
C ILE A 288 2.38 -13.95 2.19
N ARG A 289 3.18 -14.11 3.24
CA ARG A 289 3.25 -13.15 4.34
C ARG A 289 3.67 -11.74 3.89
N GLU A 290 4.68 -11.65 3.01
CA GLU A 290 5.10 -10.38 2.42
C GLU A 290 3.97 -9.73 1.61
N GLN A 291 3.22 -10.51 0.84
CA GLN A 291 2.08 -9.99 0.06
C GLN A 291 0.96 -9.47 0.95
N ILE A 292 0.63 -10.16 2.04
CA ILE A 292 -0.45 -9.75 2.94
C ILE A 292 -0.13 -8.42 3.64
N GLN A 293 1.13 -8.18 4.01
CA GLN A 293 1.55 -6.92 4.60
C GLN A 293 1.30 -5.72 3.67
N ASN A 294 1.16 -5.98 2.36
CA ASN A 294 0.82 -4.98 1.35
C ASN A 294 -0.69 -4.93 1.04
N LEU A 295 -1.49 -5.91 1.52
CA LEU A 295 -2.94 -6.03 1.29
C LEU A 295 -3.78 -5.20 2.28
N GLU A 296 -3.21 -4.53 3.25
CA GLU A 296 -3.94 -3.69 4.22
C GLU A 296 -4.46 -2.37 3.66
#